data_e1fe481903dc3182357076758d0ff05a
#
_entry.id   e1fe481903dc3182357076758d0ff05a
#
_cell.length_a   1.000
_cell.length_b   1.000
_cell.length_c   1.000
_cell.angle_alpha   90.00
_cell.angle_beta   90.00
_cell.angle_gamma   90.00
#
_symmetry.space_group_name_H-M   'P 1'
#
loop_
_entity.id
_entity.type
_entity.pdbx_description
1 polymer ?
#
loop_
_entity_poly.entity_id
_entity_poly.type
_entity_poly.pdbx_seq_one_letter_code
_entity_poly.pdbx_strand_id
1 'polypeptide(L)'
;MKDLIFRIYALFFNLGAKLGIKKNRVGLVSMHNAHFADGLGEVEHALGDGYEIIKAERTALARPLSALKFITVDAFRLGRAKYIFLNDNFMALAYAKPDSETKIIQLWHGMGAFKKFGFDIDVEPKVRRLEAAQAGRLTHVACSSVGVKDIYAGAFGVSPEKVYPVGTPNEDYYFRTPDVKNEKYTILYAPTFREDPESDAKILSHFDAKAVKDALGDVEILVRLHPQVHTSSMPTGVTDVTDYPNVNELCAKADMLITDYSSICMDFVLQNKPVVFYAFDLDGYKGARDFYFNYEDYVPGPIAKTSEELVLAIKEARENRSPNYDEFRKFNFDEPEGDATAKLLEIIL
;
A
#
# COMPACT_ATOMS: atom_id res chain seq x y z
N MET A 1 16.97 -7.69 20.37
CA MET A 1 16.13 -8.87 20.04
C MET A 1 15.83 -8.95 18.53
N LYS A 2 15.22 -7.94 17.89
CA LYS A 2 14.90 -7.95 16.44
C LYS A 2 16.12 -8.25 15.55
N ASP A 3 17.26 -7.64 15.80
CA ASP A 3 18.51 -7.86 15.02
C ASP A 3 18.99 -9.33 15.04
N LEU A 4 18.89 -9.98 16.18
CA LEU A 4 19.22 -11.42 16.31
C LEU A 4 18.29 -12.30 15.46
N ILE A 5 17.00 -11.98 15.44
CA ILE A 5 16.01 -12.69 14.62
C ILE A 5 16.37 -12.54 13.13
N PHE A 6 16.73 -11.33 12.67
CA PHE A 6 17.12 -11.10 11.29
C PHE A 6 18.39 -11.89 10.91
N ARG A 7 19.35 -12.00 11.82
CA ARG A 7 20.57 -12.80 11.61
C ARG A 7 20.26 -14.30 11.54
N ILE A 8 19.39 -14.80 12.40
CA ILE A 8 18.94 -16.20 12.37
C ILE A 8 18.20 -16.48 11.05
N TYR A 9 17.26 -15.60 10.65
CA TYR A 9 16.59 -15.69 9.36
C TYR A 9 17.61 -15.78 8.21
N ALA A 10 18.56 -14.85 8.17
CA ALA A 10 19.58 -14.80 7.13
C ALA A 10 20.50 -16.02 7.14
N LEU A 11 20.77 -16.65 8.30
CA LEU A 11 21.49 -17.90 8.37
C LEU A 11 20.81 -19.00 7.57
N PHE A 12 19.52 -19.23 7.79
CA PHE A 12 18.76 -20.24 7.07
C PHE A 12 18.58 -19.88 5.60
N PHE A 13 18.31 -18.61 5.28
CA PHE A 13 18.27 -18.11 3.90
C PHE A 13 19.59 -18.42 3.16
N ASN A 14 20.73 -18.07 3.76
CA ASN A 14 22.04 -18.27 3.18
C ASN A 14 22.42 -19.76 3.03
N LEU A 15 21.96 -20.61 3.95
CA LEU A 15 22.08 -22.06 3.81
C LEU A 15 21.29 -22.57 2.59
N GLY A 16 20.08 -22.05 2.40
CA GLY A 16 19.28 -22.35 1.21
C GLY A 16 19.98 -21.90 -0.07
N ALA A 17 20.45 -20.66 -0.13
CA ALA A 17 21.14 -20.11 -1.30
C ALA A 17 22.38 -20.92 -1.70
N LYS A 18 23.16 -21.40 -0.72
CA LYS A 18 24.34 -22.25 -0.98
C LYS A 18 24.02 -23.59 -1.66
N LEU A 19 22.80 -24.09 -1.54
CA LEU A 19 22.35 -25.33 -2.20
C LEU A 19 21.83 -25.08 -3.63
N GLY A 20 22.00 -23.86 -4.13
CA GLY A 20 21.57 -23.44 -5.46
C GLY A 20 20.08 -23.14 -5.57
N ILE A 21 19.74 -22.31 -6.52
CA ILE A 21 18.38 -21.88 -6.79
C ILE A 21 17.54 -22.96 -7.48
N LYS A 22 16.23 -22.89 -7.27
CA LYS A 22 15.22 -23.58 -8.06
C LYS A 22 14.60 -22.59 -9.04
N LYS A 23 14.79 -22.80 -10.33
CA LYS A 23 14.40 -21.86 -11.39
C LYS A 23 12.90 -21.52 -11.42
N ASN A 24 12.05 -22.49 -11.04
CA ASN A 24 10.60 -22.32 -10.96
C ASN A 24 10.08 -21.96 -9.56
N ARG A 25 10.94 -21.54 -8.63
CA ARG A 25 10.51 -21.17 -7.28
C ARG A 25 10.40 -19.66 -7.16
N VAL A 26 9.25 -19.21 -6.66
CA VAL A 26 8.92 -17.81 -6.39
C VAL A 26 8.60 -17.64 -4.91
N GLY A 27 9.19 -16.62 -4.30
CA GLY A 27 8.84 -16.14 -2.97
C GLY A 27 7.91 -14.94 -3.07
N LEU A 28 6.79 -14.98 -2.37
CA LEU A 28 5.90 -13.84 -2.14
C LEU A 28 5.98 -13.47 -0.66
N VAL A 29 6.51 -12.28 -0.36
CA VAL A 29 6.80 -11.84 1.01
C VAL A 29 5.92 -10.65 1.36
N SER A 30 4.88 -10.89 2.15
CA SER A 30 3.93 -9.86 2.60
C SER A 30 4.29 -9.38 4.01
N MET A 31 4.90 -8.19 4.08
CA MET A 31 5.22 -7.53 5.36
C MET A 31 4.23 -6.42 5.72
N HIS A 32 3.46 -5.95 4.77
CA HIS A 32 2.47 -4.87 4.94
C HIS A 32 1.08 -5.44 5.28
N ASN A 33 0.51 -6.22 4.38
CA ASN A 33 -0.84 -6.76 4.50
C ASN A 33 -0.86 -8.22 4.98
N ALA A 34 -1.98 -8.64 5.58
CA ALA A 34 -2.36 -10.03 5.64
C ALA A 34 -3.02 -10.45 4.30
N HIS A 35 -2.94 -11.73 3.95
CA HIS A 35 -3.76 -12.36 2.90
C HIS A 35 -3.41 -12.13 1.43
N PHE A 36 -2.28 -11.57 1.06
CA PHE A 36 -1.87 -11.38 -0.35
C PHE A 36 -3.00 -10.80 -1.24
N ALA A 37 -3.73 -9.82 -0.71
CA ALA A 37 -4.86 -9.18 -1.39
C ALA A 37 -4.46 -7.89 -2.13
N ASP A 38 -3.17 -7.75 -2.42
CA ASP A 38 -2.55 -6.60 -3.08
C ASP A 38 -1.77 -7.06 -4.32
N GLY A 39 -0.82 -6.27 -4.77
CA GLY A 39 0.01 -6.60 -5.93
C GLY A 39 0.72 -7.96 -5.87
N LEU A 40 0.95 -8.53 -4.67
CA LEU A 40 1.47 -9.91 -4.56
C LEU A 40 0.44 -10.93 -5.01
N GLY A 41 -0.85 -10.70 -4.77
CA GLY A 41 -1.94 -11.55 -5.26
C GLY A 41 -2.06 -11.51 -6.78
N GLU A 42 -1.89 -10.33 -7.39
CA GLU A 42 -1.87 -10.18 -8.84
C GLU A 42 -0.69 -10.93 -9.48
N VAL A 43 0.50 -10.82 -8.89
CA VAL A 43 1.67 -11.60 -9.32
C VAL A 43 1.41 -13.11 -9.21
N GLU A 44 0.84 -13.58 -8.10
CA GLU A 44 0.48 -15.00 -7.93
C GLU A 44 -0.49 -15.47 -9.02
N HIS A 45 -1.53 -14.69 -9.27
CA HIS A 45 -2.52 -15.00 -10.29
C HIS A 45 -1.89 -15.09 -11.69
N ALA A 46 -1.01 -14.15 -12.04
CA ALA A 46 -0.37 -14.12 -13.35
C ALA A 46 0.66 -15.23 -13.57
N LEU A 47 1.34 -15.69 -12.50
CA LEU A 47 2.31 -16.79 -12.59
C LEU A 47 1.64 -18.14 -12.86
N GLY A 48 0.42 -18.36 -12.39
CA GLY A 48 -0.31 -19.63 -12.56
C GLY A 48 0.38 -20.85 -11.94
N ASP A 49 0.05 -22.04 -12.42
CA ASP A 49 0.50 -23.32 -11.86
C ASP A 49 1.95 -23.71 -12.22
N GLY A 50 2.64 -22.90 -13.03
CA GLY A 50 4.01 -23.21 -13.49
C GLY A 50 5.10 -23.04 -12.43
N TYR A 51 4.79 -22.42 -11.30
CA TYR A 51 5.76 -22.04 -10.28
C TYR A 51 5.45 -22.64 -8.91
N GLU A 52 6.52 -22.98 -8.17
CA GLU A 52 6.45 -23.35 -6.76
C GLU A 52 6.42 -22.08 -5.91
N ILE A 53 5.25 -21.69 -5.43
CA ILE A 53 5.06 -20.46 -4.65
C ILE A 53 5.39 -20.69 -3.17
N ILE A 54 6.23 -19.84 -2.60
CA ILE A 54 6.52 -19.77 -1.17
C ILE A 54 5.91 -18.48 -0.62
N LYS A 55 4.84 -18.61 0.17
CA LYS A 55 4.21 -17.48 0.84
C LYS A 55 4.81 -17.24 2.23
N ALA A 56 5.26 -16.04 2.49
CA ALA A 56 5.81 -15.61 3.77
C ALA A 56 5.08 -14.33 4.22
N GLU A 57 4.35 -14.42 5.33
CA GLU A 57 3.48 -13.35 5.83
C GLU A 57 3.93 -12.85 7.19
N ARG A 58 3.80 -11.55 7.42
CA ARG A 58 4.06 -10.93 8.73
C ARG A 58 3.22 -11.56 9.85
N THR A 59 1.98 -11.96 9.56
CA THR A 59 1.06 -12.60 10.50
C THR A 59 1.59 -13.91 11.07
N ALA A 60 2.48 -14.61 10.37
CA ALA A 60 3.15 -15.79 10.87
C ALA A 60 3.96 -15.52 12.15
N LEU A 61 4.44 -14.28 12.33
CA LEU A 61 5.24 -13.88 13.51
C LEU A 61 4.40 -13.76 14.79
N ALA A 62 3.07 -13.74 14.72
CA ALA A 62 2.18 -13.65 15.86
C ALA A 62 2.06 -14.97 16.66
N ARG A 63 2.42 -16.10 16.05
CA ARG A 63 2.31 -17.45 16.68
C ARG A 63 3.69 -18.11 16.75
N PRO A 64 4.13 -18.64 17.91
CA PRO A 64 5.50 -19.15 18.09
C PRO A 64 5.94 -20.20 17.06
N LEU A 65 5.10 -21.20 16.78
CA LEU A 65 5.42 -22.26 15.81
C LEU A 65 5.49 -21.73 14.37
N SER A 66 4.56 -20.84 14.01
CA SER A 66 4.56 -20.19 12.69
C SER A 66 5.76 -19.27 12.54
N ALA A 67 6.12 -18.53 13.59
CA ALA A 67 7.30 -17.68 13.62
C ALA A 67 8.59 -18.50 13.45
N LEU A 68 8.69 -19.64 14.13
CA LEU A 68 9.83 -20.55 13.97
C LEU A 68 9.92 -21.08 12.54
N LYS A 69 8.79 -21.53 11.96
CA LYS A 69 8.72 -21.98 10.57
C LYS A 69 9.16 -20.87 9.62
N PHE A 70 8.64 -19.63 9.78
CA PHE A 70 8.98 -18.46 8.97
C PHE A 70 10.48 -18.15 9.03
N ILE A 71 11.08 -18.16 10.23
CA ILE A 71 12.49 -17.79 10.43
C ILE A 71 13.44 -18.90 9.94
N THR A 72 13.00 -20.15 9.87
CA THR A 72 13.86 -21.30 9.51
C THR A 72 13.49 -21.89 8.16
N VAL A 73 12.36 -22.60 8.07
CA VAL A 73 11.95 -23.36 6.89
C VAL A 73 11.66 -22.44 5.69
N ASP A 74 10.85 -21.40 5.92
CA ASP A 74 10.47 -20.49 4.84
C ASP A 74 11.68 -19.64 4.41
N ALA A 75 12.51 -19.19 5.35
CA ALA A 75 13.78 -18.53 5.05
C ALA A 75 14.71 -19.40 4.18
N PHE A 76 14.88 -20.69 4.54
CA PHE A 76 15.67 -21.64 3.75
C PHE A 76 15.10 -21.85 2.34
N ARG A 77 13.77 -21.99 2.23
CA ARG A 77 13.11 -22.15 0.93
C ARG A 77 13.22 -20.89 0.07
N LEU A 78 13.08 -19.70 0.68
CA LEU A 78 13.26 -18.43 0.00
C LEU A 78 14.70 -18.21 -0.47
N GLY A 79 15.70 -18.66 0.28
CA GLY A 79 17.11 -18.63 -0.15
C GLY A 79 17.38 -19.41 -1.43
N ARG A 80 16.49 -20.35 -1.79
CA ARG A 80 16.54 -21.13 -3.04
C ARG A 80 15.58 -20.62 -4.11
N ALA A 81 14.91 -19.47 -3.90
CA ALA A 81 14.00 -18.91 -4.89
C ALA A 81 14.78 -18.16 -6.00
N LYS A 82 14.33 -18.31 -7.23
CA LYS A 82 14.82 -17.52 -8.38
C LYS A 82 14.29 -16.10 -8.31
N TYR A 83 13.04 -15.92 -7.88
CA TYR A 83 12.34 -14.67 -7.82
C TYR A 83 11.76 -14.47 -6.41
N ILE A 84 11.93 -13.26 -5.84
CA ILE A 84 11.37 -12.89 -4.54
C ILE A 84 10.69 -11.54 -4.68
N PHE A 85 9.37 -11.51 -4.54
CA PHE A 85 8.57 -10.29 -4.58
C PHE A 85 8.24 -9.82 -3.17
N LEU A 86 8.40 -8.52 -2.94
CA LEU A 86 8.18 -7.85 -1.66
C LEU A 86 7.11 -6.75 -1.82
N ASN A 87 6.20 -6.63 -0.87
CA ASN A 87 5.26 -5.50 -0.81
C ASN A 87 5.63 -4.44 0.23
N ASP A 88 6.71 -4.63 0.97
CA ASP A 88 7.21 -3.69 1.98
C ASP A 88 8.69 -3.95 2.26
N ASN A 89 9.30 -3.13 3.12
CA ASN A 89 10.66 -3.33 3.59
C ASN A 89 10.80 -4.64 4.37
N PHE A 90 11.70 -5.49 3.92
CA PHE A 90 11.99 -6.77 4.57
C PHE A 90 13.40 -6.79 5.16
N MET A 91 13.56 -6.20 6.35
CA MET A 91 14.85 -5.96 7.01
C MET A 91 15.71 -7.21 7.22
N ALA A 92 15.11 -8.41 7.23
CA ALA A 92 15.89 -9.66 7.33
C ALA A 92 16.83 -9.87 6.15
N LEU A 93 16.52 -9.28 4.98
CA LEU A 93 17.40 -9.32 3.79
C LEU A 93 18.71 -8.51 3.98
N ALA A 94 18.79 -7.63 4.97
CA ALA A 94 20.01 -6.88 5.25
C ALA A 94 21.23 -7.80 5.48
N TYR A 95 21.01 -8.98 6.07
CA TYR A 95 22.03 -10.00 6.33
C TYR A 95 22.03 -11.15 5.33
N ALA A 96 21.11 -11.17 4.39
CA ALA A 96 20.99 -12.21 3.37
C ALA A 96 22.11 -12.08 2.33
N LYS A 97 22.52 -13.23 1.81
CA LYS A 97 23.45 -13.38 0.68
C LYS A 97 22.74 -14.22 -0.40
N PRO A 98 21.85 -13.60 -1.17
CA PRO A 98 21.15 -14.31 -2.25
C PRO A 98 22.17 -14.82 -3.29
N ASP A 99 21.77 -15.82 -4.03
CA ASP A 99 22.50 -16.25 -5.23
C ASP A 99 22.52 -15.10 -6.26
N SER A 100 23.56 -15.04 -7.09
CA SER A 100 23.73 -13.98 -8.10
C SER A 100 22.61 -13.96 -9.16
N GLU A 101 21.94 -15.08 -9.37
CA GLU A 101 20.80 -15.18 -10.28
C GLU A 101 19.46 -14.92 -9.60
N THR A 102 19.40 -14.77 -8.27
CA THR A 102 18.15 -14.43 -7.57
C THR A 102 17.76 -13.01 -7.86
N LYS A 103 16.55 -12.80 -8.40
CA LYS A 103 15.96 -11.47 -8.55
C LYS A 103 15.09 -11.15 -7.32
N ILE A 104 15.32 -9.99 -6.71
CA ILE A 104 14.55 -9.49 -5.57
C ILE A 104 13.85 -8.23 -6.01
N ILE A 105 12.52 -8.28 -6.06
CA ILE A 105 11.65 -7.30 -6.68
C ILE A 105 10.82 -6.61 -5.59
N GLN A 106 10.90 -5.29 -5.49
CA GLN A 106 10.04 -4.48 -4.64
C GLN A 106 8.84 -4.00 -5.43
N LEU A 107 7.64 -4.38 -5.01
CA LEU A 107 6.37 -3.90 -5.57
C LEU A 107 5.84 -2.68 -4.85
N TRP A 108 6.23 -2.54 -3.56
CA TRP A 108 5.62 -1.60 -2.62
C TRP A 108 4.14 -1.92 -2.36
N HIS A 109 3.49 -1.09 -1.56
CA HIS A 109 2.08 -1.23 -1.20
C HIS A 109 1.26 0.04 -1.49
N GLY A 110 1.91 1.12 -1.92
CA GLY A 110 1.27 2.37 -2.32
C GLY A 110 1.57 2.68 -3.77
N MET A 111 0.59 3.19 -4.48
CA MET A 111 0.73 3.70 -5.83
C MET A 111 1.07 5.18 -5.80
N GLY A 112 1.71 5.70 -6.85
CA GLY A 112 2.06 7.10 -6.99
C GLY A 112 3.05 7.61 -5.93
N ALA A 113 3.13 8.93 -5.78
CA ALA A 113 3.94 9.60 -4.77
C ALA A 113 3.09 10.56 -3.95
N PHE A 114 2.98 10.32 -2.64
CA PHE A 114 2.19 11.14 -1.73
C PHE A 114 2.97 11.52 -0.48
N LYS A 115 3.04 10.65 0.52
CA LYS A 115 3.89 10.84 1.71
C LYS A 115 5.30 10.35 1.45
N LYS A 116 6.30 11.02 2.02
CA LYS A 116 7.68 10.54 2.02
C LYS A 116 7.80 9.18 2.70
N PHE A 117 8.66 8.34 2.20
CA PHE A 117 8.91 7.00 2.73
C PHE A 117 10.37 6.57 2.53
N GLY A 118 10.74 5.47 3.14
CA GLY A 118 12.06 4.87 2.97
C GLY A 118 13.20 5.80 3.35
N PHE A 119 14.11 6.08 2.42
CA PHE A 119 15.28 6.95 2.65
C PHE A 119 14.94 8.43 2.75
N ASP A 120 13.76 8.85 2.33
CA ASP A 120 13.33 10.25 2.35
C ASP A 120 12.69 10.67 3.70
N ILE A 121 12.62 9.75 4.68
CA ILE A 121 12.21 10.03 6.04
C ILE A 121 13.37 9.84 7.03
N ASP A 122 13.35 10.59 8.12
CA ASP A 122 14.33 10.44 9.18
C ASP A 122 14.04 9.19 10.02
N VAL A 123 15.05 8.36 10.20
CA VAL A 123 14.98 7.15 11.03
C VAL A 123 16.26 7.01 11.85
N GLU A 124 16.21 6.21 12.92
CA GLU A 124 17.40 5.92 13.72
C GLU A 124 18.57 5.39 12.85
N PRO A 125 19.83 5.77 13.13
CA PRO A 125 20.99 5.33 12.33
C PRO A 125 21.15 3.82 12.20
N LYS A 126 20.66 3.06 13.17
CA LYS A 126 20.66 1.60 13.12
C LYS A 126 19.65 1.08 12.09
N VAL A 127 18.44 1.65 12.04
CA VAL A 127 17.41 1.32 11.06
C VAL A 127 17.91 1.68 9.66
N ARG A 128 18.44 2.89 9.49
CA ARG A 128 19.00 3.35 8.20
C ARG A 128 20.07 2.41 7.65
N ARG A 129 20.94 1.86 8.51
CA ARG A 129 21.95 0.87 8.07
C ARG A 129 21.35 -0.43 7.58
N LEU A 130 20.27 -0.89 8.21
CA LEU A 130 19.56 -2.10 7.77
C LEU A 130 18.83 -1.87 6.45
N GLU A 131 18.17 -0.71 6.31
CA GLU A 131 17.55 -0.30 5.05
C GLU A 131 18.56 -0.24 3.90
N ALA A 132 19.70 0.39 4.12
CA ALA A 132 20.77 0.47 3.12
C ALA A 132 21.30 -0.92 2.72
N ALA A 133 21.46 -1.81 3.68
CA ALA A 133 21.89 -3.17 3.40
C ALA A 133 20.83 -3.98 2.64
N GLN A 134 19.54 -3.79 2.94
CA GLN A 134 18.42 -4.38 2.19
C GLN A 134 18.33 -3.80 0.78
N ALA A 135 18.41 -2.47 0.62
CA ALA A 135 18.39 -1.78 -0.67
C ALA A 135 19.45 -2.34 -1.63
N GLY A 136 20.64 -2.65 -1.09
CA GLY A 136 21.70 -3.31 -1.86
C GLY A 136 21.35 -4.70 -2.38
N ARG A 137 20.27 -5.34 -1.90
CA ARG A 137 19.77 -6.65 -2.39
C ARG A 137 18.69 -6.52 -3.45
N LEU A 138 18.04 -5.35 -3.54
CA LEU A 138 17.00 -5.12 -4.54
C LEU A 138 17.62 -5.11 -5.94
N THR A 139 17.02 -5.89 -6.83
CA THR A 139 17.40 -5.95 -8.25
C THR A 139 16.44 -5.13 -9.11
N HIS A 140 15.15 -5.11 -8.73
CA HIS A 140 14.09 -4.40 -9.44
C HIS A 140 13.16 -3.72 -8.42
N VAL A 141 12.67 -2.55 -8.79
CA VAL A 141 11.61 -1.83 -8.08
C VAL A 141 10.55 -1.46 -9.11
N ALA A 142 9.31 -1.90 -8.90
CA ALA A 142 8.19 -1.45 -9.73
C ALA A 142 7.69 -0.09 -9.23
N CYS A 143 7.33 0.80 -10.13
CA CYS A 143 6.64 2.04 -9.80
C CYS A 143 5.54 2.35 -10.83
N SER A 144 4.58 3.16 -10.41
CA SER A 144 3.34 3.36 -11.16
C SER A 144 3.49 4.24 -12.41
N SER A 145 4.56 5.06 -12.51
CA SER A 145 4.75 5.95 -13.65
C SER A 145 6.20 6.40 -13.82
N VAL A 146 6.51 6.98 -14.96
CA VAL A 146 7.77 7.70 -15.21
C VAL A 146 7.89 8.91 -14.28
N GLY A 147 6.78 9.60 -13.97
CA GLY A 147 6.76 10.79 -13.12
C GLY A 147 7.24 10.54 -11.69
N VAL A 148 7.02 9.35 -11.14
CA VAL A 148 7.43 8.99 -9.76
C VAL A 148 8.72 8.18 -9.70
N LYS A 149 9.34 7.84 -10.83
CA LYS A 149 10.51 6.97 -10.91
C LYS A 149 11.66 7.43 -10.04
N ASP A 150 12.05 8.70 -10.12
CA ASP A 150 13.19 9.24 -9.35
C ASP A 150 12.88 9.30 -7.85
N ILE A 151 11.62 9.55 -7.49
CA ILE A 151 11.14 9.49 -6.10
C ILE A 151 11.34 8.08 -5.55
N TYR A 152 10.93 7.05 -6.28
CA TYR A 152 11.09 5.66 -5.87
C TYR A 152 12.56 5.25 -5.80
N ALA A 153 13.40 5.70 -6.73
CA ALA A 153 14.84 5.46 -6.69
C ALA A 153 15.47 6.04 -5.41
N GLY A 154 15.14 7.28 -5.05
CA GLY A 154 15.58 7.94 -3.81
C GLY A 154 15.05 7.22 -2.57
N ALA A 155 13.74 6.99 -2.49
CA ALA A 155 13.08 6.39 -1.34
C ALA A 155 13.54 4.95 -1.05
N PHE A 156 13.86 4.15 -2.08
CA PHE A 156 14.40 2.80 -1.91
C PHE A 156 15.92 2.75 -1.85
N GLY A 157 16.62 3.88 -2.07
CA GLY A 157 18.08 3.95 -2.05
C GLY A 157 18.73 3.08 -3.12
N VAL A 158 18.13 3.04 -4.31
CA VAL A 158 18.62 2.28 -5.47
C VAL A 158 18.92 3.21 -6.66
N SER A 159 19.71 2.72 -7.62
CA SER A 159 19.92 3.50 -8.84
C SER A 159 18.64 3.50 -9.71
N PRO A 160 18.36 4.59 -10.47
CA PRO A 160 17.17 4.71 -11.31
C PRO A 160 17.02 3.61 -12.36
N GLU A 161 18.11 2.96 -12.78
CA GLU A 161 18.09 1.85 -13.75
C GLU A 161 17.43 0.59 -13.17
N LYS A 162 17.31 0.49 -11.84
CA LYS A 162 16.60 -0.61 -11.17
C LYS A 162 15.12 -0.32 -10.98
N VAL A 163 14.65 0.90 -11.28
CA VAL A 163 13.25 1.31 -11.13
C VAL A 163 12.55 1.27 -12.48
N TYR A 164 11.50 0.46 -12.55
CA TYR A 164 10.75 0.16 -13.76
C TYR A 164 9.35 0.80 -13.68
N PRO A 165 9.08 1.84 -14.46
CA PRO A 165 7.79 2.52 -14.50
C PRO A 165 6.83 1.76 -15.43
N VAL A 166 6.40 0.59 -14.99
CA VAL A 166 5.53 -0.32 -15.76
C VAL A 166 4.13 -0.42 -15.18
N GLY A 167 3.79 0.48 -14.26
CA GLY A 167 2.65 0.35 -13.39
C GLY A 167 2.99 -0.48 -12.14
N THR A 168 2.03 -0.61 -11.26
CA THR A 168 2.11 -1.49 -10.09
C THR A 168 1.10 -2.62 -10.21
N PRO A 169 1.46 -3.87 -9.87
CA PRO A 169 0.51 -4.98 -9.97
C PRO A 169 -0.83 -4.74 -9.26
N ASN A 170 -0.85 -3.89 -8.22
CA ASN A 170 -2.07 -3.58 -7.49
C ASN A 170 -3.13 -2.85 -8.35
N GLU A 171 -2.72 -2.08 -9.35
CA GLU A 171 -3.67 -1.37 -10.23
C GLU A 171 -4.46 -2.31 -11.13
N ASP A 172 -3.88 -3.45 -11.54
CA ASP A 172 -4.52 -4.42 -12.43
C ASP A 172 -5.83 -4.96 -11.84
N TYR A 173 -5.94 -4.98 -10.50
CA TYR A 173 -7.16 -5.38 -9.80
C TYR A 173 -8.38 -4.58 -10.28
N TYR A 174 -8.24 -3.27 -10.45
CA TYR A 174 -9.34 -2.37 -10.81
C TYR A 174 -9.75 -2.50 -12.27
N PHE A 175 -8.82 -2.83 -13.16
CA PHE A 175 -9.11 -3.03 -14.59
C PHE A 175 -9.82 -4.35 -14.88
N ARG A 176 -9.51 -5.42 -14.14
CA ARG A 176 -10.15 -6.71 -14.33
C ARG A 176 -11.42 -6.92 -13.49
N THR A 177 -11.64 -6.07 -12.48
CA THR A 177 -12.81 -6.16 -11.62
C THR A 177 -13.96 -5.38 -12.27
N PRO A 178 -15.11 -6.02 -12.56
CA PRO A 178 -16.26 -5.30 -13.09
C PRO A 178 -16.76 -4.22 -12.13
N ASP A 179 -17.33 -3.15 -12.69
CA ASP A 179 -18.01 -2.12 -11.91
C ASP A 179 -19.07 -2.73 -11.00
N VAL A 180 -18.99 -2.48 -9.72
CA VAL A 180 -19.97 -2.90 -8.74
C VAL A 180 -21.12 -1.90 -8.73
N LYS A 181 -22.33 -2.36 -9.06
CA LYS A 181 -23.54 -1.55 -8.92
C LYS A 181 -24.09 -1.72 -7.52
N ASN A 182 -24.02 -0.68 -6.71
CA ASN A 182 -24.60 -0.65 -5.38
C ASN A 182 -26.09 -0.31 -5.45
N GLU A 183 -26.90 -0.83 -4.51
CA GLU A 183 -28.29 -0.40 -4.33
C GLU A 183 -28.37 1.03 -3.79
N LYS A 184 -27.39 1.43 -2.97
CA LYS A 184 -27.25 2.76 -2.38
C LYS A 184 -25.92 3.37 -2.75
N TYR A 185 -25.87 4.68 -2.88
CA TYR A 185 -24.61 5.39 -3.04
C TYR A 185 -23.72 5.13 -1.82
N THR A 186 -22.56 4.53 -2.04
CA THR A 186 -21.68 4.01 -1.00
C THR A 186 -20.47 4.91 -0.85
N ILE A 187 -20.26 5.44 0.36
CA ILE A 187 -19.14 6.30 0.72
C ILE A 187 -18.19 5.51 1.61
N LEU A 188 -16.91 5.46 1.26
CA LEU A 188 -15.87 4.92 2.11
C LEU A 188 -15.18 6.07 2.86
N TYR A 189 -15.26 6.09 4.18
CA TYR A 189 -14.44 6.97 5.03
C TYR A 189 -13.23 6.18 5.53
N ALA A 190 -12.04 6.54 5.04
CA ALA A 190 -10.79 5.85 5.34
C ALA A 190 -9.70 6.84 5.77
N PRO A 191 -9.74 7.33 7.03
CA PRO A 191 -8.78 8.29 7.55
C PRO A 191 -7.44 7.63 7.90
N THR A 192 -6.36 8.41 7.86
CA THR A 192 -5.05 8.03 8.38
C THR A 192 -5.07 7.99 9.91
N PHE A 193 -4.39 7.01 10.52
CA PHE A 193 -4.16 7.00 11.97
C PHE A 193 -3.26 8.17 12.40
N ARG A 194 -3.38 8.54 13.67
CA ARG A 194 -2.46 9.48 14.32
C ARG A 194 -1.46 8.70 15.18
N GLU A 195 -0.43 9.35 15.66
CA GLU A 195 0.64 8.66 16.41
C GLU A 195 0.30 8.49 17.90
N ASP A 196 -0.78 9.12 18.35
CA ASP A 196 -1.23 9.07 19.73
C ASP A 196 -2.73 8.79 19.86
N PRO A 197 -3.16 8.08 20.94
CA PRO A 197 -4.55 7.67 21.12
C PRO A 197 -5.55 8.84 21.26
N GLU A 198 -5.11 10.00 21.75
CA GLU A 198 -5.99 11.18 21.90
C GLU A 198 -6.33 11.76 20.53
N SER A 199 -5.35 11.88 19.66
CA SER A 199 -5.53 12.35 18.28
C SER A 199 -6.29 11.33 17.43
N ASP A 200 -6.06 10.02 17.64
CA ASP A 200 -6.86 8.96 17.00
C ASP A 200 -8.35 9.05 17.37
N ALA A 201 -8.67 9.35 18.64
CA ALA A 201 -10.05 9.52 19.08
C ALA A 201 -10.76 10.69 18.39
N LYS A 202 -10.02 11.73 17.99
CA LYS A 202 -10.56 12.90 17.28
C LYS A 202 -11.03 12.56 15.86
N ILE A 203 -10.44 11.57 15.20
CA ILE A 203 -10.79 11.17 13.83
C ILE A 203 -12.30 10.91 13.69
N LEU A 204 -12.86 10.10 14.58
CA LEU A 204 -14.30 9.79 14.54
C LEU A 204 -15.17 10.87 15.16
N SER A 205 -14.68 11.60 16.17
CA SER A 205 -15.47 12.68 16.81
C SER A 205 -15.67 13.90 15.90
N HIS A 206 -14.79 14.13 14.93
CA HIS A 206 -14.94 15.18 13.94
C HIS A 206 -15.80 14.75 12.74
N PHE A 207 -16.05 13.45 12.55
CA PHE A 207 -16.85 12.95 11.43
C PHE A 207 -18.33 12.85 11.80
N ASP A 208 -19.13 13.82 11.35
CA ASP A 208 -20.58 13.82 11.54
C ASP A 208 -21.30 13.01 10.44
N ALA A 209 -21.40 11.71 10.64
CA ALA A 209 -22.09 10.79 9.72
C ALA A 209 -23.58 11.14 9.56
N LYS A 210 -24.22 11.74 10.59
CA LYS A 210 -25.61 12.18 10.51
C LYS A 210 -25.75 13.35 9.55
N ALA A 211 -24.90 14.36 9.67
CA ALA A 211 -24.92 15.52 8.77
C ALA A 211 -24.70 15.10 7.31
N VAL A 212 -23.80 14.13 7.05
CA VAL A 212 -23.61 13.56 5.71
C VAL A 212 -24.88 12.89 5.19
N LYS A 213 -25.56 12.06 5.99
CA LYS A 213 -26.83 11.40 5.60
C LYS A 213 -27.96 12.39 5.41
N ASP A 214 -28.10 13.37 6.30
CA ASP A 214 -29.12 14.42 6.17
C ASP A 214 -28.95 15.22 4.87
N ALA A 215 -27.71 15.39 4.43
CA ALA A 215 -27.35 16.15 3.23
C ALA A 215 -27.54 15.37 1.93
N LEU A 216 -27.28 14.05 1.94
CA LEU A 216 -27.25 13.22 0.75
C LEU A 216 -28.44 12.24 0.63
N GLY A 217 -29.23 12.05 1.69
CA GLY A 217 -30.34 11.11 1.74
C GLY A 217 -29.89 9.68 2.01
N ASP A 218 -30.49 8.72 1.32
CA ASP A 218 -30.22 7.29 1.53
C ASP A 218 -28.87 6.85 0.96
N VAL A 219 -27.83 7.00 1.77
CA VAL A 219 -26.46 6.60 1.46
C VAL A 219 -25.94 5.59 2.47
N GLU A 220 -25.07 4.68 2.01
CA GLU A 220 -24.28 3.80 2.87
C GLU A 220 -22.94 4.47 3.18
N ILE A 221 -22.54 4.48 4.47
CA ILE A 221 -21.24 4.99 4.90
C ILE A 221 -20.47 3.83 5.53
N LEU A 222 -19.40 3.42 4.85
CA LEU A 222 -18.45 2.44 5.32
C LEU A 222 -17.29 3.18 6.01
N VAL A 223 -16.90 2.76 7.21
CA VAL A 223 -15.76 3.34 7.92
C VAL A 223 -14.68 2.27 8.04
N ARG A 224 -13.51 2.59 7.49
CA ARG A 224 -12.31 1.75 7.59
C ARG A 224 -11.22 2.50 8.34
N LEU A 225 -11.00 2.14 9.58
CA LEU A 225 -9.88 2.68 10.36
C LEU A 225 -8.59 1.90 10.06
N HIS A 226 -7.46 2.54 10.36
CA HIS A 226 -6.19 1.82 10.36
C HIS A 226 -6.17 0.80 11.52
N PRO A 227 -5.59 -0.41 11.34
CA PRO A 227 -5.57 -1.45 12.39
C PRO A 227 -4.91 -1.05 13.72
N GLN A 228 -4.17 0.04 13.74
CA GLN A 228 -3.55 0.60 14.95
C GLN A 228 -4.50 1.52 15.74
N VAL A 229 -5.61 1.96 15.14
CA VAL A 229 -6.59 2.81 15.80
C VAL A 229 -7.49 1.93 16.67
N HIS A 230 -7.43 2.15 17.96
CA HIS A 230 -8.30 1.46 18.91
C HIS A 230 -9.40 2.43 19.37
N THR A 231 -10.61 2.22 18.88
CA THR A 231 -11.79 3.00 19.29
C THR A 231 -12.77 2.13 20.06
N SER A 232 -13.46 2.73 21.02
CA SER A 232 -14.51 2.06 21.80
C SER A 232 -15.89 2.10 21.14
N SER A 233 -16.09 2.98 20.14
CA SER A 233 -17.39 3.13 19.46
C SER A 233 -17.26 3.77 18.09
N MET A 234 -18.05 3.26 17.15
CA MET A 234 -18.27 3.88 15.84
C MET A 234 -19.42 4.89 15.91
N PRO A 235 -19.43 5.93 15.06
CA PRO A 235 -20.56 6.84 14.91
C PRO A 235 -21.84 6.07 14.57
N THR A 236 -22.99 6.57 15.03
CA THR A 236 -24.27 5.96 14.68
C THR A 236 -24.56 6.10 13.18
N GLY A 237 -25.02 5.01 12.58
CA GLY A 237 -25.44 4.99 11.19
C GLY A 237 -24.31 4.74 10.18
N VAL A 238 -23.16 4.29 10.61
CA VAL A 238 -22.09 3.80 9.72
C VAL A 238 -21.93 2.28 9.84
N THR A 239 -21.30 1.68 8.86
CA THR A 239 -20.87 0.28 8.85
C THR A 239 -19.37 0.20 9.07
N ASP A 240 -18.93 -0.45 10.14
CA ASP A 240 -17.50 -0.70 10.38
C ASP A 240 -16.97 -1.79 9.46
N VAL A 241 -15.99 -1.44 8.64
CA VAL A 241 -15.30 -2.36 7.72
C VAL A 241 -13.77 -2.39 7.99
N THR A 242 -13.36 -2.03 9.21
CA THR A 242 -11.95 -1.98 9.62
C THR A 242 -11.25 -3.32 9.40
N ASP A 243 -11.91 -4.43 9.77
CA ASP A 243 -11.36 -5.78 9.65
C ASP A 243 -11.64 -6.44 8.28
N TYR A 244 -12.20 -5.70 7.31
CA TYR A 244 -12.45 -6.25 5.99
C TYR A 244 -11.11 -6.60 5.30
N PRO A 245 -10.91 -7.85 4.85
CA PRO A 245 -9.58 -8.34 4.51
C PRO A 245 -9.01 -7.75 3.22
N ASN A 246 -9.87 -7.38 2.25
CA ASN A 246 -9.46 -6.89 0.94
C ASN A 246 -9.85 -5.41 0.75
N VAL A 247 -8.88 -4.51 0.91
CA VAL A 247 -9.12 -3.07 0.73
C VAL A 247 -9.47 -2.71 -0.72
N ASN A 248 -8.89 -3.41 -1.71
CA ASN A 248 -9.17 -3.14 -3.12
C ASN A 248 -10.63 -3.41 -3.46
N GLU A 249 -11.22 -4.45 -2.85
CA GLU A 249 -12.65 -4.75 -3.00
C GLU A 249 -13.55 -3.65 -2.42
N LEU A 250 -13.17 -3.08 -1.27
CA LEU A 250 -13.88 -1.93 -0.70
C LEU A 250 -13.77 -0.70 -1.60
N CYS A 251 -12.57 -0.41 -2.12
CA CYS A 251 -12.35 0.71 -3.04
C CYS A 251 -13.10 0.52 -4.37
N ALA A 252 -13.14 -0.71 -4.90
CA ALA A 252 -13.90 -1.02 -6.10
C ALA A 252 -15.41 -0.86 -5.87
N LYS A 253 -15.89 -1.23 -4.68
CA LYS A 253 -17.31 -1.15 -4.31
C LYS A 253 -17.77 0.27 -4.00
N ALA A 254 -16.97 1.10 -3.36
CA ALA A 254 -17.38 2.44 -2.96
C ALA A 254 -17.48 3.40 -4.17
N ASP A 255 -18.49 4.29 -4.13
CA ASP A 255 -18.73 5.30 -5.16
C ASP A 255 -17.95 6.58 -4.91
N MET A 256 -17.57 6.85 -3.66
CA MET A 256 -16.81 8.03 -3.22
C MET A 256 -15.90 7.69 -2.05
N LEU A 257 -14.74 8.33 -2.00
CA LEU A 257 -13.84 8.30 -0.86
C LEU A 257 -13.89 9.62 -0.08
N ILE A 258 -13.96 9.51 1.24
CA ILE A 258 -13.56 10.56 2.17
C ILE A 258 -12.28 10.08 2.85
N THR A 259 -11.21 10.83 2.74
CA THR A 259 -9.94 10.52 3.37
C THR A 259 -9.23 11.79 3.81
N ASP A 260 -8.04 11.67 4.33
CA ASP A 260 -7.21 12.82 4.71
C ASP A 260 -5.81 12.72 4.06
N TYR A 261 -4.86 12.04 4.69
CA TYR A 261 -3.46 11.93 4.26
C TYR A 261 -3.12 10.53 3.73
N SER A 262 -4.12 9.72 3.42
CA SER A 262 -3.90 8.33 2.99
C SER A 262 -3.69 8.21 1.49
N SER A 263 -2.71 7.38 1.10
CA SER A 263 -2.48 7.02 -0.30
C SER A 263 -3.62 6.21 -0.94
N ILE A 264 -4.63 5.79 -0.16
CA ILE A 264 -5.86 5.15 -0.69
C ILE A 264 -6.59 6.05 -1.71
N CYS A 265 -6.35 7.37 -1.69
CA CYS A 265 -6.87 8.29 -2.71
C CYS A 265 -6.41 7.90 -4.12
N MET A 266 -5.23 7.31 -4.26
CA MET A 266 -4.69 6.84 -5.55
C MET A 266 -5.60 5.77 -6.17
N ASP A 267 -6.13 4.87 -5.35
CA ASP A 267 -7.04 3.80 -5.79
C ASP A 267 -8.34 4.35 -6.38
N PHE A 268 -8.85 5.46 -5.84
CA PHE A 268 -10.07 6.12 -6.34
C PHE A 268 -9.80 6.97 -7.57
N VAL A 269 -8.70 7.70 -7.57
CA VAL A 269 -8.28 8.50 -8.74
C VAL A 269 -8.01 7.61 -9.95
N LEU A 270 -7.41 6.45 -9.75
CA LEU A 270 -7.18 5.45 -10.80
C LEU A 270 -8.51 5.01 -11.45
N GLN A 271 -9.55 4.81 -10.65
CA GLN A 271 -10.90 4.45 -11.09
C GLN A 271 -11.74 5.65 -11.55
N ASN A 272 -11.19 6.86 -11.55
CA ASN A 272 -11.91 8.11 -11.84
C ASN A 272 -13.12 8.36 -10.92
N LYS A 273 -13.05 7.92 -9.66
CA LYS A 273 -14.08 8.11 -8.65
C LYS A 273 -13.82 9.34 -7.80
N PRO A 274 -14.87 10.02 -7.29
CA PRO A 274 -14.73 11.20 -6.44
C PRO A 274 -13.95 10.94 -5.15
N VAL A 275 -13.05 11.87 -4.80
CA VAL A 275 -12.31 11.89 -3.54
C VAL A 275 -12.52 13.24 -2.87
N VAL A 276 -12.86 13.23 -1.59
CA VAL A 276 -12.94 14.43 -0.72
C VAL A 276 -11.90 14.28 0.39
N PHE A 277 -11.08 15.30 0.58
CA PHE A 277 -10.02 15.33 1.58
C PHE A 277 -10.49 16.05 2.85
N TYR A 278 -10.79 15.28 3.91
CA TYR A 278 -11.21 15.80 5.20
C TYR A 278 -10.01 15.98 6.13
N ALA A 279 -9.34 17.11 6.00
CA ALA A 279 -8.06 17.41 6.65
C ALA A 279 -8.24 18.43 7.80
N PHE A 280 -9.07 18.11 8.79
CA PHE A 280 -9.44 18.99 9.92
C PHE A 280 -8.25 19.40 10.81
N ASP A 281 -7.17 18.63 10.78
CA ASP A 281 -5.96 18.83 11.59
C ASP A 281 -4.69 19.04 10.74
N LEU A 282 -4.83 19.53 9.49
CA LEU A 282 -3.76 19.65 8.51
C LEU A 282 -2.49 20.33 9.03
N ASP A 283 -2.66 21.44 9.77
CA ASP A 283 -1.51 22.22 10.29
C ASP A 283 -0.71 21.43 11.32
N GLY A 284 -1.38 20.63 12.15
CA GLY A 284 -0.73 19.73 13.11
C GLY A 284 -0.06 18.54 12.43
N TYR A 285 -0.70 17.99 11.41
CA TYR A 285 -0.20 16.82 10.69
C TYR A 285 1.03 17.13 9.84
N LYS A 286 1.08 18.32 9.20
CA LYS A 286 2.26 18.79 8.45
C LYS A 286 3.55 18.82 9.30
N GLY A 287 3.42 19.03 10.62
CA GLY A 287 4.55 19.02 11.54
C GLY A 287 5.08 17.62 11.89
N ALA A 288 4.27 16.56 11.71
CA ALA A 288 4.58 15.19 12.10
C ALA A 288 5.06 14.31 10.94
N ARG A 289 4.55 14.53 9.71
CA ARG A 289 4.91 13.74 8.52
C ARG A 289 5.02 14.61 7.28
N ASP A 290 6.12 14.41 6.53
CA ASP A 290 6.38 15.12 5.29
C ASP A 290 5.67 14.50 4.07
N PHE A 291 5.25 15.38 3.16
CA PHE A 291 4.79 15.05 1.82
C PHE A 291 5.87 15.35 0.79
N TYR A 292 5.81 14.70 -0.37
CA TYR A 292 6.69 15.04 -1.50
C TYR A 292 6.35 16.39 -2.11
N PHE A 293 5.08 16.80 -2.02
CA PHE A 293 4.55 18.04 -2.59
C PHE A 293 3.77 18.82 -1.53
N ASN A 294 3.51 20.10 -1.81
CA ASN A 294 2.59 20.85 -0.97
C ASN A 294 1.20 20.19 -1.02
N TYR A 295 0.70 19.77 0.13
CA TYR A 295 -0.55 19.02 0.24
C TYR A 295 -1.73 19.71 -0.44
N GLU A 296 -1.92 21.02 -0.17
CA GLU A 296 -3.08 21.79 -0.63
C GLU A 296 -3.06 22.03 -2.15
N ASP A 297 -1.88 22.04 -2.76
CA ASP A 297 -1.70 22.21 -4.20
C ASP A 297 -1.72 20.87 -4.97
N TYR A 298 -1.45 19.78 -4.25
CA TYR A 298 -1.22 18.48 -4.87
C TYR A 298 -2.44 17.58 -4.90
N VAL A 299 -3.27 17.58 -3.83
CA VAL A 299 -4.41 16.65 -3.78
C VAL A 299 -5.45 16.99 -4.85
N PRO A 300 -5.97 15.98 -5.57
CA PRO A 300 -6.78 16.24 -6.77
C PRO A 300 -8.25 16.51 -6.48
N GLY A 301 -8.68 16.54 -5.20
CA GLY A 301 -10.07 16.75 -4.79
C GLY A 301 -10.23 17.92 -3.83
N PRO A 302 -11.48 18.28 -3.50
CA PRO A 302 -11.76 19.34 -2.55
C PRO A 302 -11.26 19.00 -1.16
N ILE A 303 -10.71 20.01 -0.47
CA ILE A 303 -10.24 19.92 0.92
C ILE A 303 -11.28 20.57 1.83
N ALA A 304 -11.68 19.84 2.86
CA ALA A 304 -12.55 20.31 3.91
C ALA A 304 -11.82 20.27 5.26
N LYS A 305 -11.93 21.33 6.06
CA LYS A 305 -11.32 21.44 7.40
C LYS A 305 -12.37 21.44 8.52
N THR A 306 -13.65 21.63 8.17
CA THR A 306 -14.78 21.56 9.11
C THR A 306 -15.85 20.60 8.62
N SER A 307 -16.77 20.22 9.50
CA SER A 307 -17.90 19.34 9.14
C SER A 307 -18.84 20.00 8.12
N GLU A 308 -19.02 21.31 8.19
CA GLU A 308 -19.84 22.08 7.25
C GLU A 308 -19.20 22.09 5.85
N GLU A 309 -17.88 22.35 5.78
CA GLU A 309 -17.12 22.28 4.54
C GLU A 309 -17.15 20.86 3.95
N LEU A 310 -17.04 19.82 4.79
CA LEU A 310 -17.12 18.44 4.36
C LEU A 310 -18.45 18.13 3.67
N VAL A 311 -19.57 18.54 4.27
CA VAL A 311 -20.90 18.33 3.69
C VAL A 311 -21.05 19.03 2.33
N LEU A 312 -20.52 20.25 2.20
CA LEU A 312 -20.53 20.97 0.91
C LEU A 312 -19.67 20.26 -0.14
N ALA A 313 -18.46 19.88 0.22
CA ALA A 313 -17.53 19.20 -0.66
C ALA A 313 -18.07 17.84 -1.15
N ILE A 314 -18.73 17.07 -0.28
CA ILE A 314 -19.36 15.79 -0.66
C ILE A 314 -20.52 16.00 -1.64
N LYS A 315 -21.37 17.01 -1.45
CA LYS A 315 -22.45 17.34 -2.37
C LYS A 315 -21.91 17.68 -3.76
N GLU A 316 -20.93 18.57 -3.81
CA GLU A 316 -20.28 18.98 -5.06
C GLU A 316 -19.60 17.78 -5.76
N ALA A 317 -18.84 16.97 -5.02
CA ALA A 317 -18.18 15.82 -5.56
C ALA A 317 -19.16 14.75 -6.07
N ARG A 318 -20.33 14.58 -5.44
CA ARG A 318 -21.38 13.67 -5.91
C ARG A 318 -22.04 14.13 -7.20
N GLU A 319 -22.24 15.44 -7.37
CA GLU A 319 -22.79 16.04 -8.59
C GLU A 319 -21.79 15.95 -9.75
N ASN A 320 -20.50 16.17 -9.46
CA ASN A 320 -19.41 16.02 -10.43
C ASN A 320 -18.94 14.56 -10.52
N ARG A 321 -19.68 13.75 -11.28
CA ARG A 321 -19.39 12.31 -11.44
C ARG A 321 -18.15 11.98 -12.24
N SER A 322 -17.55 12.96 -12.88
CA SER A 322 -16.33 12.81 -13.69
C SER A 322 -15.33 13.90 -13.30
N PRO A 323 -14.68 13.77 -12.14
CA PRO A 323 -13.68 14.72 -11.71
C PRO A 323 -12.53 14.75 -12.71
N ASN A 324 -11.95 15.94 -12.90
CA ASN A 324 -10.78 16.08 -13.77
C ASN A 324 -9.51 15.77 -12.98
N TYR A 325 -9.00 14.57 -13.16
CA TYR A 325 -7.75 14.12 -12.56
C TYR A 325 -6.60 14.00 -13.56
N ASP A 326 -6.72 14.54 -14.77
CA ASP A 326 -5.81 14.24 -15.89
C ASP A 326 -4.35 14.50 -15.55
N GLU A 327 -4.00 15.66 -15.02
CA GLU A 327 -2.62 15.98 -14.64
C GLU A 327 -2.10 15.09 -13.50
N PHE A 328 -2.91 14.88 -12.47
CA PHE A 328 -2.57 14.04 -11.35
C PHE A 328 -2.39 12.57 -11.76
N ARG A 329 -3.27 12.06 -12.61
CA ARG A 329 -3.18 10.70 -13.15
C ARG A 329 -1.96 10.53 -14.02
N LYS A 330 -1.71 11.46 -14.93
CA LYS A 330 -0.53 11.43 -15.80
C LYS A 330 0.76 11.40 -15.01
N PHE A 331 0.86 12.18 -13.94
CA PHE A 331 2.04 12.18 -13.08
C PHE A 331 2.21 10.87 -12.31
N ASN A 332 1.12 10.34 -11.72
CA ASN A 332 1.19 9.20 -10.81
C ASN A 332 1.05 7.83 -11.47
N PHE A 333 0.46 7.74 -12.67
CA PHE A 333 0.10 6.46 -13.30
C PHE A 333 0.45 6.37 -14.79
N ASP A 334 0.93 7.46 -15.43
CA ASP A 334 1.02 7.54 -16.89
C ASP A 334 -0.34 7.25 -17.56
N GLU A 335 -0.42 6.20 -18.39
CA GLU A 335 -1.64 5.70 -19.04
C GLU A 335 -1.82 4.22 -18.68
N PRO A 336 -2.43 3.90 -17.52
CA PRO A 336 -2.56 2.53 -17.06
C PRO A 336 -3.57 1.74 -17.91
N GLU A 337 -3.20 0.53 -18.31
CA GLU A 337 -3.98 -0.36 -19.18
C GLU A 337 -4.41 -1.65 -18.48
N GLY A 338 -4.07 -1.82 -17.18
CA GLY A 338 -4.38 -3.03 -16.40
C GLY A 338 -3.52 -4.23 -16.75
N ASP A 339 -2.31 -3.98 -17.22
CA ASP A 339 -1.33 -4.99 -17.63
C ASP A 339 0.04 -4.83 -16.93
N ALA A 340 0.07 -4.07 -15.83
CA ALA A 340 1.28 -3.77 -15.08
C ALA A 340 2.01 -5.04 -14.62
N THR A 341 1.26 -6.03 -14.13
CA THR A 341 1.84 -7.33 -13.74
C THR A 341 2.48 -8.03 -14.91
N ALA A 342 1.82 -8.06 -16.07
CA ALA A 342 2.35 -8.71 -17.27
C ALA A 342 3.63 -8.01 -17.76
N LYS A 343 3.63 -6.69 -17.86
CA LYS A 343 4.81 -5.87 -18.21
C LYS A 343 5.97 -6.11 -17.25
N LEU A 344 5.69 -6.15 -15.94
CA LEU A 344 6.71 -6.43 -14.92
C LEU A 344 7.29 -7.85 -15.07
N LEU A 345 6.45 -8.87 -15.25
CA LEU A 345 6.89 -10.25 -15.39
C LEU A 345 7.70 -10.46 -16.69
N GLU A 346 7.38 -9.78 -17.78
CA GLU A 346 8.16 -9.82 -19.02
C GLU A 346 9.61 -9.33 -18.80
N ILE A 347 9.81 -8.32 -17.95
CA ILE A 347 11.17 -7.82 -17.60
C ILE A 347 11.90 -8.80 -16.68
N ILE A 348 11.17 -9.51 -15.83
CA ILE A 348 11.76 -10.29 -14.74
C ILE A 348 12.02 -11.75 -15.17
N LEU A 349 11.11 -12.37 -15.87
CA LEU A 349 11.20 -13.81 -16.22
C LEU A 349 12.08 -14.05 -17.42
#